data_d2a8bb836d3cbb0c5fe6c7a81631b907
#
_entry.id   d2a8bb836d3cbb0c5fe6c7a81631b907
#
_cell.length_a   1.000
_cell.length_b   1.000
_cell.length_c   1.000
_cell.angle_alpha   90.00
_cell.angle_beta   90.00
_cell.angle_gamma   90.00
#
_symmetry.space_group_name_H-M   'P 1'
#
loop_
_entity.id
_entity.type
_entity.pdbx_description
1 polymer ?
#
loop_
_entity_poly.entity_id
_entity_poly.type
_entity_poly.pdbx_seq_one_letter_code
_entity_poly.pdbx_strand_id
1 'polypeptide(L)'
;MKHYRDYISLKIINAASELVLIIISYLVAAMVRYYLGEELIQVFHRGDIAKFIPFAMACGLLSVILYAVFGDYSTIRVKNIRKELTRVFFVQAISGISTAGLLFLTNGSQFSRAWLVLFIIVSIILLLIKRVLFSAFSLYWCRRNQGLANILIIGTGNNARRYFRGMEKVLHKECEYAGHIAPEADPQIGSYLGTYDMLNEIIDRTGADEAVVCSEIDEQVLNRMLIACAIKNVMVYIVPSYNDYLSGGRILSTYGDLNMVEVSALKVDNILGVNIAVTSMEGTISRITDNLKDWKGQYICVSNVHTTVMAHENPEYMKIQNEAVMALPDGSPLSSYSRDNGKTTAKRVTGPDLMRELLLRSGENGFSHFFYGSTEDTLKKLKEKIEERYPGARIAGMISPPFRELTPEEDAAYIKQINDAAPDFLWVGLGAPKQEIWMAAHRGRINALMLGVGAAFDFESGNVKRAPKWMQNMKLEWLFRMFQDPKRLVKRYFVTNIKYLWLTRK
;
A
#
# COMPACT_ATOMS: atom_id res chain seq x y z
N MET A 1 -12.48 -17.23 -1.59
CA MET A 1 -13.11 -16.40 -2.66
C MET A 1 -14.49 -15.83 -2.28
N LYS A 2 -15.36 -16.54 -1.57
CA LYS A 2 -16.68 -16.02 -1.15
C LYS A 2 -16.56 -14.83 -0.18
N HIS A 3 -15.69 -14.91 0.83
CA HIS A 3 -15.43 -13.84 1.80
C HIS A 3 -14.89 -12.54 1.18
N TYR A 4 -14.09 -12.63 0.13
CA TYR A 4 -13.51 -11.45 -0.54
C TYR A 4 -14.55 -10.66 -1.34
N ARG A 5 -15.49 -11.35 -2.01
CA ARG A 5 -16.55 -10.71 -2.78
C ARG A 5 -17.55 -9.97 -1.89
N ASP A 6 -17.85 -10.53 -0.72
CA ASP A 6 -18.74 -9.91 0.27
C ASP A 6 -18.09 -8.67 0.90
N TYR A 7 -16.76 -8.66 1.04
CA TYR A 7 -15.98 -7.54 1.54
C TYR A 7 -15.96 -6.34 0.56
N ILE A 8 -15.82 -6.59 -0.74
CA ILE A 8 -15.89 -5.54 -1.78
C ILE A 8 -17.30 -4.95 -1.86
N SER A 9 -18.32 -5.78 -1.80
CA SER A 9 -19.71 -5.31 -1.87
C SER A 9 -20.05 -4.38 -0.70
N LEU A 10 -19.60 -4.69 0.51
CA LEU A 10 -19.78 -3.82 1.68
C LEU A 10 -19.06 -2.47 1.55
N LYS A 11 -17.85 -2.44 0.98
CA LYS A 11 -17.12 -1.19 0.70
C LYS A 11 -17.87 -0.32 -0.32
N ILE A 12 -18.38 -0.93 -1.39
CA ILE A 12 -19.15 -0.23 -2.43
C ILE A 12 -20.45 0.31 -1.84
N ILE A 13 -21.17 -0.49 -1.05
CA ILE A 13 -22.40 -0.07 -0.35
C ILE A 13 -22.09 1.09 0.59
N ASN A 14 -20.98 1.03 1.32
CA ASN A 14 -20.56 2.10 2.22
C ASN A 14 -20.29 3.42 1.46
N ALA A 15 -19.57 3.37 0.35
CA ALA A 15 -19.28 4.54 -0.48
C ALA A 15 -20.55 5.10 -1.18
N ALA A 16 -21.37 4.21 -1.75
CA ALA A 16 -22.62 4.59 -2.42
C ALA A 16 -23.62 5.23 -1.43
N SER A 17 -23.72 4.70 -0.22
CA SER A 17 -24.59 5.27 0.82
C SER A 17 -24.14 6.67 1.26
N GLU A 18 -22.85 6.99 1.22
CA GLU A 18 -22.34 8.34 1.50
C GLU A 18 -22.79 9.34 0.44
N LEU A 19 -22.63 8.97 -0.83
CA LEU A 19 -23.08 9.82 -1.94
C LEU A 19 -24.57 10.11 -1.85
N VAL A 20 -25.39 9.07 -1.60
CA VAL A 20 -26.85 9.21 -1.44
C VAL A 20 -27.20 10.13 -0.26
N LEU A 21 -26.55 9.96 0.89
CA LEU A 21 -26.81 10.80 2.06
C LEU A 21 -26.40 12.26 1.86
N ILE A 22 -25.38 12.54 1.09
CA ILE A 22 -24.99 13.91 0.76
C ILE A 22 -26.07 14.55 -0.15
N ILE A 23 -26.61 13.80 -1.11
CA ILE A 23 -27.72 14.28 -1.93
C ILE A 23 -28.99 14.50 -1.07
N ILE A 24 -29.29 13.59 -0.14
CA ILE A 24 -30.40 13.76 0.83
C ILE A 24 -30.15 14.98 1.70
N SER A 25 -28.93 15.20 2.18
CA SER A 25 -28.57 16.39 2.97
C SER A 25 -28.84 17.69 2.24
N TYR A 26 -28.58 17.69 0.93
CA TYR A 26 -28.90 18.79 0.04
C TYR A 26 -30.40 19.09 0.03
N LEU A 27 -31.23 18.05 -0.18
CA LEU A 27 -32.70 18.19 -0.23
C LEU A 27 -33.26 18.61 1.14
N VAL A 28 -32.76 18.02 2.25
CA VAL A 28 -33.17 18.37 3.61
C VAL A 28 -32.81 19.82 3.92
N ALA A 29 -31.61 20.29 3.58
CA ALA A 29 -31.21 21.68 3.78
C ALA A 29 -32.09 22.65 2.99
N ALA A 30 -32.50 22.26 1.76
CA ALA A 30 -33.44 23.04 0.97
C ALA A 30 -34.85 23.07 1.61
N MET A 31 -35.34 21.95 2.13
CA MET A 31 -36.64 21.89 2.84
C MET A 31 -36.62 22.68 4.16
N VAL A 32 -35.59 22.54 5.00
CA VAL A 32 -35.49 23.27 6.28
C VAL A 32 -35.49 24.78 6.02
N ARG A 33 -34.79 25.23 5.01
CA ARG A 33 -34.80 26.64 4.62
C ARG A 33 -36.21 27.11 4.19
N TYR A 34 -36.94 26.25 3.54
CA TYR A 34 -38.37 26.52 3.16
C TYR A 34 -39.24 26.80 4.37
N TYR A 35 -39.18 25.96 5.39
CA TYR A 35 -39.96 26.18 6.62
C TYR A 35 -39.57 27.44 7.38
N LEU A 36 -38.33 27.96 7.13
CA LEU A 36 -37.80 29.17 7.75
C LEU A 36 -37.99 30.45 6.91
N GLY A 37 -38.56 30.32 5.68
CA GLY A 37 -38.80 31.47 4.80
C GLY A 37 -39.77 31.13 3.68
N GLU A 38 -40.74 32.01 3.42
CA GLU A 38 -41.84 31.85 2.46
C GLU A 38 -41.46 31.69 0.96
N GLU A 39 -40.18 31.68 0.65
CA GLU A 39 -39.68 31.76 -0.75
C GLU A 39 -39.57 30.42 -1.50
N LEU A 40 -39.80 29.27 -0.89
CA LEU A 40 -39.53 27.98 -1.55
C LEU A 40 -40.52 27.59 -2.61
N ILE A 41 -41.78 28.00 -2.51
CA ILE A 41 -42.78 27.76 -3.57
C ILE A 41 -42.30 28.37 -4.89
N GLN A 42 -41.61 29.52 -4.84
CA GLN A 42 -41.03 30.15 -6.02
C GLN A 42 -39.79 29.42 -6.54
N VAL A 43 -38.95 28.82 -5.67
CA VAL A 43 -37.72 28.08 -6.06
C VAL A 43 -38.06 26.72 -6.68
N PHE A 44 -39.05 26.00 -6.15
CA PHE A 44 -39.57 24.75 -6.75
C PHE A 44 -40.23 24.96 -8.12
N HIS A 45 -40.94 26.07 -8.29
CA HIS A 45 -41.61 26.38 -9.55
C HIS A 45 -40.64 26.83 -10.67
N ARG A 46 -39.44 27.32 -10.33
CA ARG A 46 -38.46 27.82 -11.32
C ARG A 46 -37.46 26.77 -11.81
N GLY A 47 -37.55 25.51 -11.39
CA GLY A 47 -36.58 24.48 -11.81
C GLY A 47 -35.17 24.69 -11.30
N ASP A 48 -34.94 25.60 -10.34
CA ASP A 48 -33.62 25.98 -9.85
C ASP A 48 -32.98 24.88 -9.00
N ILE A 49 -33.75 24.01 -8.35
CA ILE A 49 -33.21 22.88 -7.58
C ILE A 49 -32.40 21.94 -8.48
N ALA A 50 -32.81 21.71 -9.71
CA ALA A 50 -32.09 20.85 -10.64
C ALA A 50 -30.69 21.40 -11.00
N LYS A 51 -30.51 22.72 -10.99
CA LYS A 51 -29.21 23.37 -11.27
C LYS A 51 -28.16 23.10 -10.19
N PHE A 52 -28.58 22.74 -8.97
CA PHE A 52 -27.70 22.55 -7.82
C PHE A 52 -27.35 21.10 -7.53
N ILE A 53 -28.07 20.15 -8.12
CA ILE A 53 -27.75 18.71 -8.01
C ILE A 53 -26.31 18.40 -8.44
N PRO A 54 -25.76 18.95 -9.55
CA PRO A 54 -24.38 18.73 -9.93
C PRO A 54 -23.36 19.13 -8.86
N PHE A 55 -23.65 20.19 -8.10
CA PHE A 55 -22.76 20.63 -7.00
C PHE A 55 -22.85 19.70 -5.79
N ALA A 56 -24.04 19.20 -5.44
CA ALA A 56 -24.19 18.19 -4.41
C ALA A 56 -23.47 16.88 -4.82
N MET A 57 -23.57 16.49 -6.08
CA MET A 57 -22.84 15.34 -6.62
C MET A 57 -21.33 15.56 -6.58
N ALA A 58 -20.85 16.75 -6.95
CA ALA A 58 -19.43 17.09 -6.89
C ALA A 58 -18.90 17.04 -5.44
N CYS A 59 -19.66 17.58 -4.48
CA CYS A 59 -19.35 17.49 -3.06
C CYS A 59 -19.31 16.02 -2.58
N GLY A 60 -20.31 15.23 -2.98
CA GLY A 60 -20.39 13.81 -2.65
C GLY A 60 -19.22 13.01 -3.21
N LEU A 61 -18.89 13.21 -4.48
CA LEU A 61 -17.75 12.55 -5.13
C LEU A 61 -16.42 12.95 -4.47
N LEU A 62 -16.23 14.23 -4.19
CA LEU A 62 -15.04 14.71 -3.48
C LEU A 62 -14.93 14.10 -2.08
N SER A 63 -16.02 14.01 -1.35
CA SER A 63 -16.08 13.35 -0.05
C SER A 63 -15.68 11.89 -0.12
N VAL A 64 -16.23 11.12 -1.07
CA VAL A 64 -15.89 9.71 -1.29
C VAL A 64 -14.42 9.54 -1.65
N ILE A 65 -13.87 10.42 -2.50
CA ILE A 65 -12.44 10.43 -2.85
C ILE A 65 -11.57 10.69 -1.61
N LEU A 66 -11.92 11.69 -0.81
CA LEU A 66 -11.18 12.03 0.41
C LEU A 66 -11.24 10.88 1.42
N TYR A 67 -12.40 10.25 1.63
CA TYR A 67 -12.51 9.07 2.49
C TYR A 67 -11.66 7.91 2.00
N ALA A 68 -11.61 7.68 0.69
CA ALA A 68 -10.75 6.65 0.09
C ALA A 68 -9.25 6.96 0.32
N VAL A 69 -8.85 8.23 0.17
CA VAL A 69 -7.47 8.69 0.41
C VAL A 69 -7.08 8.52 1.88
N PHE A 70 -7.97 8.87 2.81
CA PHE A 70 -7.74 8.69 4.25
C PHE A 70 -7.85 7.23 4.72
N GLY A 71 -8.08 6.29 3.79
CA GLY A 71 -8.09 4.85 4.06
C GLY A 71 -9.33 4.36 4.82
N ASP A 72 -10.43 5.09 4.76
CA ASP A 72 -11.64 4.80 5.52
C ASP A 72 -12.35 3.53 5.03
N TYR A 73 -12.20 3.20 3.75
CA TYR A 73 -12.74 1.98 3.16
C TYR A 73 -11.78 0.78 3.25
N SER A 74 -10.65 0.91 3.96
CA SER A 74 -9.62 -0.14 3.99
C SER A 74 -9.94 -1.32 4.89
N THR A 75 -10.80 -1.14 5.90
CA THR A 75 -11.16 -2.20 6.86
C THR A 75 -12.62 -2.12 7.25
N ILE A 76 -13.28 -3.27 7.42
CA ILE A 76 -14.66 -3.38 7.92
C ILE A 76 -14.70 -3.40 9.45
N ARG A 77 -13.64 -3.90 10.10
CA ARG A 77 -13.58 -3.98 11.57
C ARG A 77 -13.52 -2.59 12.20
N VAL A 78 -14.33 -2.40 13.23
CA VAL A 78 -14.48 -1.14 13.94
C VAL A 78 -13.14 -0.65 14.46
N LYS A 79 -12.65 0.38 13.82
CA LYS A 79 -11.57 1.22 14.36
C LYS A 79 -12.17 2.15 15.43
N ASN A 80 -11.31 2.72 16.24
CA ASN A 80 -11.68 3.69 17.27
C ASN A 80 -12.68 4.73 16.74
N ILE A 81 -13.94 4.62 17.16
CA ILE A 81 -15.07 5.42 16.66
C ILE A 81 -14.80 6.93 16.76
N ARG A 82 -14.05 7.38 17.78
CA ARG A 82 -13.67 8.79 17.92
C ARG A 82 -12.83 9.29 16.74
N LYS A 83 -11.88 8.47 16.25
CA LYS A 83 -11.05 8.82 15.08
C LYS A 83 -11.89 8.88 13.80
N GLU A 84 -12.87 8.01 13.67
CA GLU A 84 -13.80 8.03 12.52
C GLU A 84 -14.69 9.25 12.52
N LEU A 85 -15.28 9.61 13.68
CA LEU A 85 -16.11 10.80 13.81
C LEU A 85 -15.33 12.08 13.51
N THR A 86 -14.10 12.20 14.02
CA THR A 86 -13.21 13.32 13.70
C THR A 86 -12.92 13.40 12.21
N ARG A 87 -12.70 12.27 11.55
CA ARG A 87 -12.44 12.19 10.12
C ARG A 87 -13.64 12.65 9.28
N VAL A 88 -14.86 12.24 9.67
CA VAL A 88 -16.10 12.71 9.01
C VAL A 88 -16.16 14.23 9.03
N PHE A 89 -15.92 14.83 10.20
CA PHE A 89 -15.91 16.28 10.34
C PHE A 89 -14.91 16.97 9.39
N PHE A 90 -13.65 16.52 9.38
CA PHE A 90 -12.62 17.12 8.53
C PHE A 90 -12.89 16.92 7.03
N VAL A 91 -13.32 15.74 6.61
CA VAL A 91 -13.62 15.47 5.20
C VAL A 91 -14.78 16.35 4.73
N GLN A 92 -15.85 16.46 5.52
CA GLN A 92 -17.00 17.28 5.17
C GLN A 92 -16.68 18.78 5.18
N ALA A 93 -15.85 19.24 6.11
CA ALA A 93 -15.39 20.62 6.12
C ALA A 93 -14.59 20.94 4.85
N ILE A 94 -13.63 20.10 4.47
CA ILE A 94 -12.82 20.29 3.25
C ILE A 94 -13.70 20.21 1.99
N SER A 95 -14.57 19.21 1.88
CA SER A 95 -15.49 19.06 0.74
C SER A 95 -16.45 20.25 0.63
N GLY A 96 -17.01 20.70 1.76
CA GLY A 96 -17.90 21.85 1.79
C GLY A 96 -17.22 23.16 1.37
N ILE A 97 -16.01 23.42 1.89
CA ILE A 97 -15.21 24.60 1.52
C ILE A 97 -14.85 24.56 0.02
N SER A 98 -14.43 23.39 -0.47
CA SER A 98 -14.08 23.22 -1.88
C SER A 98 -15.28 23.42 -2.81
N THR A 99 -16.45 22.91 -2.41
CA THR A 99 -17.70 23.11 -3.15
C THR A 99 -18.16 24.56 -3.11
N ALA A 100 -18.00 25.25 -1.96
CA ALA A 100 -18.26 26.68 -1.84
C ALA A 100 -17.36 27.50 -2.78
N GLY A 101 -16.08 27.15 -2.85
CA GLY A 101 -15.12 27.78 -3.77
C GLY A 101 -15.52 27.57 -5.25
N LEU A 102 -15.95 26.35 -5.61
CA LEU A 102 -16.44 26.04 -6.95
C LEU A 102 -17.69 26.86 -7.31
N LEU A 103 -18.64 26.95 -6.39
CA LEU A 103 -19.83 27.77 -6.54
C LEU A 103 -19.50 29.24 -6.74
N PHE A 104 -18.54 29.77 -5.99
CA PHE A 104 -18.09 31.16 -6.13
C PHE A 104 -17.48 31.42 -7.50
N LEU A 105 -16.69 30.50 -8.03
CA LEU A 105 -16.03 30.61 -9.35
C LEU A 105 -17.02 30.49 -10.51
N THR A 106 -18.17 29.84 -10.32
CA THR A 106 -19.19 29.61 -11.37
C THR A 106 -20.36 30.61 -11.33
N ASN A 107 -20.17 31.86 -10.91
CA ASN A 107 -21.21 32.87 -10.77
C ASN A 107 -22.22 32.65 -9.63
N GLY A 108 -21.74 32.30 -8.46
CA GLY A 108 -22.52 31.96 -7.28
C GLY A 108 -23.26 33.13 -6.57
N SER A 109 -23.48 34.27 -7.20
CA SER A 109 -24.25 35.37 -6.60
C SER A 109 -25.71 35.04 -6.29
N GLN A 110 -26.23 33.95 -6.86
CA GLN A 110 -27.59 33.46 -6.64
C GLN A 110 -27.71 32.47 -5.45
N PHE A 111 -26.60 32.07 -4.84
CA PHE A 111 -26.61 31.09 -3.74
C PHE A 111 -26.69 31.78 -2.37
N SER A 112 -27.65 31.31 -1.57
CA SER A 112 -27.71 31.75 -0.19
C SER A 112 -26.61 31.10 0.65
N ARG A 113 -25.77 31.93 1.26
CA ARG A 113 -24.70 31.49 2.18
C ARG A 113 -25.23 30.65 3.35
N ALA A 114 -26.40 31.03 3.87
CA ALA A 114 -27.06 30.32 4.97
C ALA A 114 -27.46 28.89 4.56
N TRP A 115 -27.93 28.71 3.33
CA TRP A 115 -28.25 27.38 2.81
C TRP A 115 -27.01 26.47 2.67
N LEU A 116 -25.89 26.99 2.22
CA LEU A 116 -24.64 26.25 2.10
C LEU A 116 -24.16 25.78 3.47
N VAL A 117 -24.19 26.65 4.48
CA VAL A 117 -23.83 26.32 5.85
C VAL A 117 -24.76 25.23 6.40
N LEU A 118 -26.07 25.35 6.18
CA LEU A 118 -27.06 24.37 6.61
C LEU A 118 -26.84 23.02 5.92
N PHE A 119 -26.53 22.99 4.63
CA PHE A 119 -26.20 21.79 3.87
C PHE A 119 -24.98 21.07 4.48
N ILE A 120 -23.90 21.79 4.80
CA ILE A 120 -22.70 21.21 5.41
C ILE A 120 -23.05 20.63 6.80
N ILE A 121 -23.80 21.35 7.63
CA ILE A 121 -24.19 20.89 8.97
C ILE A 121 -25.05 19.62 8.87
N VAL A 122 -26.07 19.61 8.01
CA VAL A 122 -26.94 18.46 7.82
C VAL A 122 -26.15 17.27 7.29
N SER A 123 -25.24 17.48 6.35
CA SER A 123 -24.39 16.41 5.81
C SER A 123 -23.49 15.80 6.88
N ILE A 124 -22.91 16.61 7.75
CA ILE A 124 -22.09 16.13 8.90
C ILE A 124 -22.98 15.26 9.81
N ILE A 125 -24.14 15.76 10.21
CA ILE A 125 -25.04 15.03 11.11
C ILE A 125 -25.48 13.69 10.52
N LEU A 126 -25.95 13.66 9.29
CA LEU A 126 -26.40 12.43 8.65
C LEU A 126 -25.26 11.41 8.44
N LEU A 127 -24.07 11.87 8.10
CA LEU A 127 -22.90 10.99 7.96
C LEU A 127 -22.41 10.46 9.30
N LEU A 128 -22.46 11.25 10.36
CA LEU A 128 -22.14 10.77 11.72
C LEU A 128 -23.13 9.68 12.15
N ILE A 129 -24.42 9.90 11.96
CA ILE A 129 -25.46 8.89 12.25
C ILE A 129 -25.21 7.63 11.42
N LYS A 130 -24.95 7.79 10.13
CA LYS A 130 -24.63 6.67 9.23
C LYS A 130 -23.41 5.88 9.72
N ARG A 131 -22.35 6.54 10.18
CA ARG A 131 -21.16 5.87 10.70
C ARG A 131 -21.47 4.98 11.89
N VAL A 132 -22.26 5.47 12.82
CA VAL A 132 -22.68 4.70 14.00
C VAL A 132 -23.54 3.49 13.57
N LEU A 133 -24.53 3.71 12.70
CA LEU A 133 -25.42 2.65 12.21
C LEU A 133 -24.66 1.61 11.36
N PHE A 134 -23.77 2.07 10.48
CA PHE A 134 -22.97 1.17 9.65
C PHE A 134 -21.98 0.35 10.47
N SER A 135 -21.40 0.94 11.52
CA SER A 135 -20.55 0.22 12.47
C SER A 135 -21.34 -0.90 13.17
N ALA A 136 -22.54 -0.61 13.66
CA ALA A 136 -23.39 -1.62 14.28
C ALA A 136 -23.85 -2.70 13.26
N PHE A 137 -24.20 -2.28 12.05
CA PHE A 137 -24.59 -3.20 10.97
C PHE A 137 -23.43 -4.10 10.54
N SER A 138 -22.21 -3.57 10.39
CA SER A 138 -21.06 -4.35 9.99
C SER A 138 -20.68 -5.42 11.04
N LEU A 139 -20.81 -5.08 12.32
CA LEU A 139 -20.65 -6.05 13.41
C LEU A 139 -21.71 -7.15 13.36
N TYR A 140 -22.98 -6.78 13.15
CA TYR A 140 -24.07 -7.75 13.02
C TYR A 140 -23.88 -8.66 11.79
N TRP A 141 -23.50 -8.08 10.65
CA TRP A 141 -23.25 -8.81 9.40
C TRP A 141 -22.08 -9.79 9.51
N CYS A 142 -20.96 -9.33 10.09
CA CYS A 142 -19.79 -10.18 10.31
C CYS A 142 -20.15 -11.39 11.19
N ARG A 143 -20.89 -11.16 12.28
CA ARG A 143 -21.35 -12.26 13.15
C ARG A 143 -22.20 -13.28 12.43
N ARG A 144 -23.08 -12.83 11.53
CA ARG A 144 -24.05 -13.72 10.88
C ARG A 144 -23.48 -14.49 9.69
N ASN A 145 -22.58 -13.90 8.92
CA ASN A 145 -22.17 -14.44 7.62
C ASN A 145 -20.73 -14.92 7.55
N GLN A 146 -19.83 -14.42 8.40
CA GLN A 146 -18.40 -14.70 8.31
C GLN A 146 -17.84 -15.46 9.52
N GLY A 147 -18.60 -15.57 10.60
CA GLY A 147 -18.09 -15.96 11.90
C GLY A 147 -17.22 -14.85 12.52
N LEU A 148 -16.85 -15.03 13.76
CA LEU A 148 -15.87 -14.21 14.44
C LEU A 148 -14.47 -14.74 14.10
N ALA A 149 -13.47 -13.85 14.01
CA ALA A 149 -12.10 -14.30 13.81
C ALA A 149 -11.68 -15.23 14.94
N ASN A 150 -11.23 -16.42 14.59
CA ASN A 150 -10.82 -17.42 15.55
C ASN A 150 -9.32 -17.27 15.84
N ILE A 151 -8.99 -16.86 17.06
CA ILE A 151 -7.64 -16.45 17.45
C ILE A 151 -6.93 -17.60 18.19
N LEU A 152 -5.76 -17.98 17.68
CA LEU A 152 -4.83 -18.93 18.31
C LEU A 152 -3.71 -18.13 19.01
N ILE A 153 -3.54 -18.34 20.31
CA ILE A 153 -2.41 -17.77 21.06
C ILE A 153 -1.22 -18.72 20.98
N ILE A 154 -0.05 -18.17 20.64
CA ILE A 154 1.21 -18.91 20.58
C ILE A 154 2.14 -18.42 21.69
N GLY A 155 2.46 -19.34 22.61
CA GLY A 155 3.29 -19.05 23.78
C GLY A 155 2.51 -18.83 25.07
N THR A 156 3.25 -18.62 26.14
CA THR A 156 2.77 -18.42 27.52
C THR A 156 3.41 -17.20 28.16
N GLY A 157 3.16 -16.98 29.44
CA GLY A 157 3.77 -15.88 30.23
C GLY A 157 2.97 -14.60 30.27
N ASN A 158 3.56 -13.53 30.80
CA ASN A 158 2.83 -12.30 31.12
C ASN A 158 2.16 -11.62 29.91
N ASN A 159 2.81 -11.60 28.75
CA ASN A 159 2.26 -11.01 27.54
C ASN A 159 1.06 -11.80 27.02
N ALA A 160 1.13 -13.15 27.02
CA ALA A 160 0.03 -14.01 26.63
C ALA A 160 -1.18 -13.83 27.56
N ARG A 161 -0.94 -13.78 28.87
CA ARG A 161 -2.01 -13.55 29.88
C ARG A 161 -2.63 -12.16 29.74
N ARG A 162 -1.84 -11.12 29.49
CA ARG A 162 -2.34 -9.76 29.24
C ARG A 162 -3.16 -9.70 27.97
N TYR A 163 -2.68 -10.32 26.90
CA TYR A 163 -3.40 -10.41 25.63
C TYR A 163 -4.75 -11.13 25.82
N PHE A 164 -4.73 -12.31 26.46
CA PHE A 164 -5.94 -13.09 26.74
C PHE A 164 -6.98 -12.29 27.55
N ARG A 165 -6.57 -11.64 28.65
CA ARG A 165 -7.47 -10.77 29.45
C ARG A 165 -8.03 -9.59 28.64
N GLY A 166 -7.26 -9.03 27.72
CA GLY A 166 -7.73 -7.99 26.81
C GLY A 166 -8.77 -8.52 25.84
N MET A 167 -8.54 -9.73 25.31
CA MET A 167 -9.43 -10.43 24.40
C MET A 167 -10.73 -10.86 25.06
N GLU A 168 -10.71 -11.34 26.32
CA GLU A 168 -11.91 -11.73 27.06
C GLU A 168 -13.00 -10.66 27.09
N LYS A 169 -12.62 -9.37 27.11
CA LYS A 169 -13.56 -8.23 27.11
C LYS A 169 -14.36 -8.10 25.81
N VAL A 170 -13.84 -8.66 24.73
CA VAL A 170 -14.42 -8.61 23.39
C VAL A 170 -14.76 -9.99 22.82
N LEU A 171 -14.50 -11.04 23.62
CA LEU A 171 -14.79 -12.44 23.25
C LEU A 171 -16.29 -12.59 22.93
N HIS A 172 -16.61 -13.37 21.91
CA HIS A 172 -17.95 -13.56 21.35
C HIS A 172 -18.62 -12.29 20.80
N LYS A 173 -17.94 -11.13 20.88
CA LYS A 173 -18.40 -9.87 20.28
C LYS A 173 -17.63 -9.57 18.99
N GLU A 174 -16.31 -9.68 19.02
CA GLU A 174 -15.41 -9.30 17.93
C GLU A 174 -14.51 -10.45 17.48
N CYS A 175 -14.27 -11.43 18.36
CA CYS A 175 -13.43 -12.61 18.08
C CYS A 175 -13.89 -13.85 18.86
N GLU A 176 -13.40 -15.00 18.44
CA GLU A 176 -13.47 -16.27 19.17
C GLU A 176 -12.06 -16.72 19.54
N TYR A 177 -11.99 -17.54 20.59
CA TYR A 177 -10.75 -18.06 21.10
C TYR A 177 -10.59 -19.53 20.72
N ALA A 178 -9.62 -19.84 19.85
CA ALA A 178 -9.31 -21.21 19.44
C ALA A 178 -8.64 -22.02 20.56
N GLY A 179 -7.78 -21.37 21.33
CA GLY A 179 -6.94 -21.97 22.34
C GLY A 179 -5.50 -21.45 22.29
N HIS A 180 -4.59 -22.06 23.05
CA HIS A 180 -3.17 -21.73 22.99
C HIS A 180 -2.29 -22.96 22.78
N ILE A 181 -1.12 -22.70 22.15
CA ILE A 181 -0.04 -23.67 21.96
C ILE A 181 1.23 -23.16 22.62
N ALA A 182 1.92 -24.04 23.31
CA ALA A 182 3.18 -23.73 24.00
C ALA A 182 3.92 -25.02 24.36
N PRO A 183 5.19 -24.98 24.78
CA PRO A 183 5.88 -26.15 25.32
C PRO A 183 5.17 -26.71 26.55
N GLU A 184 4.57 -25.85 27.38
CA GLU A 184 3.82 -26.20 28.59
C GLU A 184 2.49 -25.44 28.64
N ALA A 185 1.46 -26.08 29.24
CA ALA A 185 0.15 -25.48 29.44
C ALA A 185 0.17 -24.33 30.44
N ASP A 186 -0.53 -23.23 30.13
CA ASP A 186 -0.77 -22.12 31.06
C ASP A 186 -2.27 -22.06 31.42
N PRO A 187 -2.67 -22.51 32.63
CA PRO A 187 -4.08 -22.52 33.03
C PRO A 187 -4.74 -21.14 33.02
N GLN A 188 -3.94 -20.05 33.08
CA GLN A 188 -4.47 -18.67 33.07
C GLN A 188 -4.82 -18.14 31.67
N ILE A 189 -4.50 -18.91 30.62
CA ILE A 189 -4.81 -18.55 29.23
C ILE A 189 -5.98 -19.40 28.68
N GLY A 190 -6.47 -20.37 29.45
CA GLY A 190 -7.59 -21.23 29.03
C GLY A 190 -7.14 -22.47 28.23
N SER A 191 -7.88 -22.84 27.20
CA SER A 191 -7.74 -24.12 26.50
C SER A 191 -6.33 -24.35 25.92
N TYR A 192 -5.59 -25.31 26.44
CA TYR A 192 -4.33 -25.77 25.89
C TYR A 192 -4.57 -26.77 24.77
N LEU A 193 -3.94 -26.57 23.62
CA LEU A 193 -4.15 -27.41 22.43
C LEU A 193 -2.98 -28.31 22.09
N GLY A 194 -1.77 -27.99 22.55
CA GLY A 194 -0.56 -28.75 22.27
C GLY A 194 0.70 -27.91 22.12
N THR A 195 1.75 -28.57 21.63
CA THR A 195 3.07 -27.95 21.41
C THR A 195 3.17 -27.26 20.03
N TYR A 196 4.27 -26.53 19.79
CA TYR A 196 4.52 -25.82 18.54
C TYR A 196 4.58 -26.74 17.31
N ASP A 197 5.04 -27.96 17.44
CA ASP A 197 5.15 -28.92 16.34
C ASP A 197 3.77 -29.39 15.83
N MET A 198 2.73 -29.28 16.66
CA MET A 198 1.34 -29.63 16.31
C MET A 198 0.59 -28.47 15.60
N LEU A 199 1.25 -27.34 15.33
CA LEU A 199 0.60 -26.12 14.79
C LEU A 199 -0.26 -26.40 13.55
N ASN A 200 0.25 -27.18 12.59
CA ASN A 200 -0.48 -27.48 11.34
C ASN A 200 -1.79 -28.22 11.60
N GLU A 201 -1.75 -29.24 12.46
CA GLU A 201 -2.93 -30.01 12.84
C GLU A 201 -3.93 -29.16 13.63
N ILE A 202 -3.42 -28.33 14.53
CA ILE A 202 -4.25 -27.45 15.36
C ILE A 202 -4.95 -26.40 14.52
N ILE A 203 -4.29 -25.80 13.54
CA ILE A 203 -4.94 -24.86 12.60
C ILE A 203 -6.06 -25.56 11.83
N ASP A 204 -5.84 -26.78 11.32
CA ASP A 204 -6.87 -27.53 10.58
C ASP A 204 -8.07 -27.89 11.46
N ARG A 205 -7.81 -28.30 12.70
CA ARG A 205 -8.84 -28.68 13.66
C ARG A 205 -9.65 -27.50 14.19
N THR A 206 -9.00 -26.38 14.45
CA THR A 206 -9.64 -25.21 15.07
C THR A 206 -10.20 -24.23 14.05
N GLY A 207 -9.69 -24.25 12.81
CA GLY A 207 -10.02 -23.24 11.81
C GLY A 207 -9.52 -21.84 12.20
N ALA A 208 -8.38 -21.74 12.88
CA ALA A 208 -7.83 -20.45 13.32
C ALA A 208 -7.55 -19.54 12.12
N ASP A 209 -8.02 -18.29 12.19
CA ASP A 209 -7.82 -17.24 11.17
C ASP A 209 -6.62 -16.37 11.52
N GLU A 210 -6.37 -16.20 12.81
CA GLU A 210 -5.32 -15.34 13.34
C GLU A 210 -4.50 -16.11 14.39
N ALA A 211 -3.17 -15.92 14.37
CA ALA A 211 -2.26 -16.48 15.37
C ALA A 211 -1.48 -15.32 16.00
N VAL A 212 -1.41 -15.29 17.33
CA VAL A 212 -0.75 -14.22 18.07
C VAL A 212 0.38 -14.79 18.90
N VAL A 213 1.62 -14.47 18.52
CA VAL A 213 2.83 -14.89 19.21
C VAL A 213 3.07 -13.94 20.39
N CYS A 214 3.02 -14.49 21.59
CA CYS A 214 3.09 -13.73 22.84
C CYS A 214 4.35 -14.02 23.69
N SER A 215 5.19 -14.96 23.27
CA SER A 215 6.45 -15.28 23.95
C SER A 215 7.61 -15.27 22.98
N GLU A 216 8.82 -15.18 23.51
CA GLU A 216 10.04 -15.38 22.75
C GLU A 216 10.11 -16.83 22.29
N ILE A 217 10.34 -17.03 21.01
CA ILE A 217 10.43 -18.33 20.36
C ILE A 217 11.73 -18.33 19.57
N ASP A 218 12.43 -19.47 19.59
CA ASP A 218 13.61 -19.67 18.77
C ASP A 218 13.34 -19.30 17.31
N GLU A 219 14.29 -18.61 16.66
CA GLU A 219 14.11 -18.08 15.32
C GLU A 219 13.80 -19.15 14.28
N GLN A 220 14.40 -20.33 14.38
CA GLN A 220 14.15 -21.41 13.44
C GLN A 220 12.74 -21.99 13.62
N VAL A 221 12.27 -22.09 14.88
CA VAL A 221 10.92 -22.53 15.22
C VAL A 221 9.91 -21.48 14.73
N LEU A 222 10.16 -20.22 15.00
CA LEU A 222 9.30 -19.12 14.57
C LEU A 222 9.18 -19.08 13.04
N ASN A 223 10.27 -19.22 12.30
CA ASN A 223 10.26 -19.23 10.84
C ASN A 223 9.44 -20.41 10.29
N ARG A 224 9.56 -21.61 10.86
CA ARG A 224 8.72 -22.75 10.48
C ARG A 224 7.23 -22.48 10.74
N MET A 225 6.90 -21.88 11.88
CA MET A 225 5.52 -21.52 12.23
C MET A 225 4.96 -20.45 11.28
N LEU A 226 5.74 -19.44 10.94
CA LEU A 226 5.35 -18.39 9.98
C LEU A 226 5.06 -18.96 8.60
N ILE A 227 5.88 -19.92 8.13
CA ILE A 227 5.66 -20.63 6.86
C ILE A 227 4.37 -21.45 6.92
N ALA A 228 4.16 -22.21 7.99
CA ALA A 228 2.96 -23.01 8.19
C ALA A 228 1.68 -22.16 8.20
N CYS A 229 1.68 -21.07 8.96
CA CYS A 229 0.58 -20.10 8.97
C CYS A 229 0.35 -19.45 7.59
N ALA A 230 1.43 -19.14 6.87
CA ALA A 230 1.34 -18.56 5.53
C ALA A 230 0.69 -19.50 4.52
N ILE A 231 1.03 -20.80 4.53
CA ILE A 231 0.43 -21.83 3.67
C ILE A 231 -1.08 -21.96 3.96
N LYS A 232 -1.47 -21.88 5.23
CA LYS A 232 -2.86 -22.01 5.69
C LYS A 232 -3.66 -20.69 5.65
N ASN A 233 -3.08 -19.59 5.17
CA ASN A 233 -3.68 -18.24 5.17
C ASN A 233 -4.04 -17.71 6.57
N VAL A 234 -3.37 -18.17 7.62
CA VAL A 234 -3.50 -17.63 8.98
C VAL A 234 -2.65 -16.38 9.13
N MET A 235 -3.26 -15.28 9.58
CA MET A 235 -2.53 -14.04 9.87
C MET A 235 -1.77 -14.16 11.18
N VAL A 236 -0.48 -13.78 11.18
CA VAL A 236 0.35 -13.85 12.38
C VAL A 236 0.65 -12.45 12.90
N TYR A 237 0.42 -12.27 14.20
CA TYR A 237 0.79 -11.07 14.95
C TYR A 237 1.81 -11.45 16.02
N ILE A 238 2.75 -10.56 16.30
CA ILE A 238 3.70 -10.72 17.41
C ILE A 238 3.44 -9.61 18.42
N VAL A 239 3.33 -10.00 19.68
CA VAL A 239 3.36 -9.08 20.82
C VAL A 239 4.82 -8.88 21.21
N PRO A 240 5.43 -7.72 20.90
CA PRO A 240 6.85 -7.52 21.15
C PRO A 240 7.17 -7.51 22.65
N SER A 241 8.23 -8.20 23.05
CA SER A 241 8.91 -7.92 24.31
C SER A 241 9.65 -6.58 24.16
N TYR A 242 9.55 -5.74 25.16
CA TYR A 242 9.74 -4.28 25.09
C TYR A 242 11.07 -3.75 24.55
N ASN A 243 12.11 -4.56 24.37
CA ASN A 243 13.45 -4.07 24.06
C ASN A 243 13.96 -4.30 22.64
N ASP A 244 13.44 -5.24 21.86
CA ASP A 244 14.09 -5.62 20.58
C ASP A 244 13.37 -5.12 19.32
N TYR A 245 12.17 -4.58 19.42
CA TYR A 245 11.32 -4.34 18.26
C TYR A 245 10.93 -2.89 17.97
N LEU A 246 11.44 -1.93 18.73
CA LEU A 246 11.15 -0.50 18.50
C LEU A 246 11.92 0.12 17.32
N SER A 247 12.89 -0.57 16.74
CA SER A 247 13.75 -0.01 15.70
C SER A 247 13.26 -0.15 14.26
N GLY A 248 12.13 -0.83 13.98
CA GLY A 248 11.68 -1.01 12.58
C GLY A 248 10.23 -1.44 12.37
N GLY A 249 9.53 -1.86 13.39
CA GLY A 249 8.16 -2.37 13.29
C GLY A 249 7.09 -1.27 13.39
N ARG A 250 6.08 -1.31 12.53
CA ARG A 250 4.91 -0.42 12.65
C ARG A 250 3.93 -1.03 13.64
N ILE A 251 3.62 -0.31 14.71
CA ILE A 251 2.51 -0.66 15.61
C ILE A 251 1.22 -0.59 14.81
N LEU A 252 0.58 -1.74 14.56
CA LEU A 252 -0.62 -1.83 13.73
C LEU A 252 -1.91 -1.69 14.52
N SER A 253 -1.90 -2.14 15.77
CA SER A 253 -3.04 -2.02 16.67
C SER A 253 -2.59 -2.09 18.13
N THR A 254 -3.40 -1.56 19.03
CA THR A 254 -3.22 -1.71 20.46
C THR A 254 -4.39 -2.48 21.04
N TYR A 255 -4.13 -3.56 21.75
CA TYR A 255 -5.10 -4.27 22.56
C TYR A 255 -4.84 -3.93 24.03
N GLY A 256 -5.64 -3.01 24.56
CA GLY A 256 -5.32 -2.42 25.86
C GLY A 256 -3.99 -1.66 25.81
N ASP A 257 -3.03 -2.06 26.66
CA ASP A 257 -1.68 -1.47 26.70
C ASP A 257 -0.64 -2.20 25.84
N LEU A 258 -1.07 -3.20 25.06
CA LEU A 258 -0.17 -4.02 24.24
C LEU A 258 -0.15 -3.53 22.80
N ASN A 259 1.05 -3.27 22.29
CA ASN A 259 1.28 -3.00 20.87
C ASN A 259 1.45 -4.31 20.12
N MET A 260 0.69 -4.49 19.05
CA MET A 260 0.84 -5.63 18.14
C MET A 260 1.57 -5.23 16.89
N VAL A 261 2.54 -6.04 16.48
CA VAL A 261 3.28 -5.89 15.23
C VAL A 261 2.93 -7.06 14.32
N GLU A 262 2.47 -6.78 13.11
CA GLU A 262 2.27 -7.80 12.10
C GLU A 262 3.62 -8.20 11.51
N VAL A 263 3.96 -9.49 11.61
CA VAL A 263 5.16 -10.05 10.99
C VAL A 263 4.75 -11.01 9.90
N SER A 264 5.24 -10.78 8.69
CA SER A 264 5.01 -11.68 7.56
C SER A 264 6.35 -12.20 7.02
N ALA A 265 6.43 -13.51 6.76
CA ALA A 265 7.46 -14.07 5.87
C ALA A 265 7.36 -13.39 4.49
N LEU A 266 8.42 -13.49 3.65
CA LEU A 266 8.39 -12.92 2.31
C LEU A 266 7.21 -13.50 1.54
N LYS A 267 6.14 -12.76 1.48
CA LYS A 267 5.00 -13.12 0.65
C LYS A 267 5.10 -12.41 -0.66
N VAL A 268 4.87 -13.13 -1.72
CA VAL A 268 4.55 -12.53 -3.03
C VAL A 268 3.04 -12.55 -3.20
N ASP A 269 2.52 -11.58 -3.92
CA ASP A 269 1.14 -11.57 -4.41
C ASP A 269 1.17 -11.70 -5.92
N ASN A 270 0.45 -12.68 -6.44
CA ASN A 270 0.40 -12.89 -7.89
C ASN A 270 -0.57 -11.89 -8.52
N ILE A 271 -0.02 -10.89 -9.21
CA ILE A 271 -0.79 -9.86 -9.90
C ILE A 271 -0.64 -10.06 -11.40
N LEU A 272 -1.69 -10.51 -12.06
CA LEU A 272 -1.74 -10.79 -13.50
C LEU A 272 -0.62 -11.75 -13.98
N GLY A 273 -0.23 -12.70 -13.13
CA GLY A 273 0.84 -13.66 -13.43
C GLY A 273 2.22 -13.26 -12.90
N VAL A 274 2.43 -12.02 -12.48
CA VAL A 274 3.68 -11.54 -11.89
C VAL A 274 3.66 -11.67 -10.37
N ASN A 275 4.69 -12.28 -9.80
CA ASN A 275 4.86 -12.46 -8.36
C ASN A 275 5.45 -11.20 -7.72
N ILE A 276 4.59 -10.25 -7.39
CA ILE A 276 4.98 -8.96 -6.78
C ILE A 276 5.29 -9.16 -5.30
N ALA A 277 6.44 -8.66 -4.87
CA ALA A 277 6.88 -8.77 -3.48
C ALA A 277 5.97 -7.97 -2.53
N VAL A 278 5.47 -8.63 -1.50
CA VAL A 278 4.72 -8.00 -0.40
C VAL A 278 5.74 -7.48 0.61
N THR A 279 6.13 -6.23 0.45
CA THR A 279 7.23 -5.62 1.20
C THR A 279 6.99 -4.15 1.51
N SER A 280 7.85 -3.54 2.31
CA SER A 280 8.00 -2.10 2.53
C SER A 280 9.39 -1.64 2.09
N MET A 281 9.66 -0.32 2.10
CA MET A 281 10.99 0.20 1.78
C MET A 281 12.03 -0.37 2.74
N GLU A 282 11.78 -0.29 4.05
CA GLU A 282 12.68 -0.84 5.07
C GLU A 282 12.86 -2.35 4.92
N GLY A 283 11.76 -3.10 4.74
CA GLY A 283 11.82 -4.54 4.52
C GLY A 283 12.58 -4.94 3.24
N THR A 284 12.50 -4.11 2.19
CA THR A 284 13.26 -4.31 0.96
C THR A 284 14.75 -4.08 1.20
N ILE A 285 15.11 -2.98 1.89
CA ILE A 285 16.51 -2.63 2.17
C ILE A 285 17.14 -3.68 3.06
N SER A 286 16.49 -4.05 4.18
CA SER A 286 17.00 -5.10 5.08
C SER A 286 17.32 -6.38 4.31
N ARG A 287 16.39 -6.85 3.47
CA ARG A 287 16.63 -8.05 2.65
C ARG A 287 17.76 -7.92 1.66
N ILE A 288 17.86 -6.77 0.99
CA ILE A 288 18.98 -6.51 0.07
C ILE A 288 20.28 -6.56 0.86
N THR A 289 20.34 -5.89 2.01
CA THR A 289 21.54 -5.83 2.84
C THR A 289 21.92 -7.20 3.40
N ASP A 290 20.95 -7.93 3.94
CA ASP A 290 21.17 -9.24 4.58
C ASP A 290 21.60 -10.32 3.58
N ASN A 291 21.14 -10.21 2.32
CA ASN A 291 21.43 -11.19 1.28
C ASN A 291 22.36 -10.68 0.16
N LEU A 292 22.97 -9.52 0.32
CA LEU A 292 23.72 -8.88 -0.76
C LEU A 292 24.83 -9.77 -1.35
N LYS A 293 25.52 -10.53 -0.50
CA LYS A 293 26.57 -11.46 -0.93
C LYS A 293 26.02 -12.61 -1.78
N ASP A 294 24.89 -13.17 -1.37
CA ASP A 294 24.25 -14.31 -2.05
C ASP A 294 23.50 -13.89 -3.31
N TRP A 295 23.12 -12.61 -3.38
CA TRP A 295 22.41 -12.05 -4.53
C TRP A 295 23.33 -11.40 -5.57
N LYS A 296 24.64 -11.49 -5.43
CA LYS A 296 25.55 -11.10 -6.51
C LYS A 296 25.27 -11.94 -7.77
N GLY A 297 25.21 -11.29 -8.92
CA GLY A 297 24.81 -11.91 -10.16
C GLY A 297 23.29 -12.02 -10.39
N GLN A 298 22.49 -11.63 -9.43
CA GLN A 298 21.03 -11.63 -9.53
C GLN A 298 20.49 -10.23 -9.85
N TYR A 299 19.17 -10.14 -10.07
CA TYR A 299 18.53 -8.85 -10.36
C TYR A 299 17.21 -8.65 -9.63
N ILE A 300 16.85 -7.39 -9.47
CA ILE A 300 15.59 -6.91 -8.89
C ILE A 300 14.86 -6.10 -9.96
N CYS A 301 13.59 -6.43 -10.19
CA CYS A 301 12.68 -5.66 -11.04
C CYS A 301 11.88 -4.66 -10.20
N VAL A 302 11.72 -3.43 -10.71
CA VAL A 302 10.85 -2.41 -10.13
C VAL A 302 9.59 -2.32 -10.99
N SER A 303 8.58 -3.12 -10.61
CA SER A 303 7.39 -3.39 -11.42
C SER A 303 6.29 -2.39 -11.14
N ASN A 304 5.63 -1.91 -12.19
CA ASN A 304 4.48 -1.03 -12.12
C ASN A 304 3.32 -1.56 -12.98
N VAL A 305 2.19 -0.86 -12.99
CA VAL A 305 1.01 -1.26 -13.77
C VAL A 305 1.33 -1.55 -15.23
N HIS A 306 2.18 -0.72 -15.84
CA HIS A 306 2.54 -0.89 -17.25
C HIS A 306 3.35 -2.17 -17.48
N THR A 307 4.39 -2.41 -16.68
CA THR A 307 5.23 -3.61 -16.79
C THR A 307 4.47 -4.87 -16.42
N THR A 308 3.54 -4.80 -15.46
CA THR A 308 2.69 -5.94 -15.07
C THR A 308 1.69 -6.31 -16.17
N VAL A 309 1.04 -5.33 -16.80
CA VAL A 309 0.16 -5.59 -17.96
C VAL A 309 0.95 -6.13 -19.14
N MET A 310 2.14 -5.57 -19.42
CA MET A 310 3.01 -6.05 -20.48
C MET A 310 3.47 -7.50 -20.24
N ALA A 311 3.80 -7.85 -18.99
CA ALA A 311 4.15 -9.22 -18.61
C ALA A 311 2.97 -10.18 -18.78
N HIS A 312 1.75 -9.74 -18.44
CA HIS A 312 0.53 -10.54 -18.69
C HIS A 312 0.32 -10.87 -20.16
N GLU A 313 0.72 -9.98 -21.06
CA GLU A 313 0.59 -10.14 -22.51
C GLU A 313 1.77 -10.86 -23.17
N ASN A 314 2.91 -10.93 -22.48
CA ASN A 314 4.14 -11.55 -22.99
C ASN A 314 4.69 -12.56 -21.96
N PRO A 315 4.51 -13.88 -22.19
CA PRO A 315 4.98 -14.92 -21.27
C PRO A 315 6.49 -14.92 -21.03
N GLU A 316 7.30 -14.54 -22.02
CA GLU A 316 8.75 -14.45 -21.86
C GLU A 316 9.13 -13.31 -20.91
N TYR A 317 8.49 -12.16 -21.08
CA TYR A 317 8.69 -11.03 -20.17
C TYR A 317 8.14 -11.31 -18.78
N MET A 318 7.03 -12.05 -18.67
CA MET A 318 6.52 -12.53 -17.38
C MET A 318 7.53 -13.43 -16.66
N LYS A 319 8.16 -14.34 -17.40
CA LYS A 319 9.22 -15.21 -16.87
C LYS A 319 10.37 -14.37 -16.31
N ILE A 320 10.84 -13.37 -17.05
CA ILE A 320 11.89 -12.44 -16.60
C ILE A 320 11.49 -11.75 -15.28
N GLN A 321 10.27 -11.25 -15.17
CA GLN A 321 9.79 -10.63 -13.94
C GLN A 321 9.75 -11.60 -12.74
N ASN A 322 9.38 -12.86 -12.98
CA ASN A 322 9.22 -13.88 -11.95
C ASN A 322 10.55 -14.57 -11.55
N GLU A 323 11.56 -14.52 -12.40
CA GLU A 323 12.91 -15.02 -12.10
C GLU A 323 13.79 -14.01 -11.35
N ALA A 324 13.34 -12.77 -11.23
CA ALA A 324 13.99 -11.78 -10.38
C ALA A 324 13.95 -12.23 -8.90
N VAL A 325 15.00 -11.94 -8.13
CA VAL A 325 14.99 -12.25 -6.68
C VAL A 325 13.89 -11.47 -5.95
N MET A 326 13.49 -10.32 -6.48
CA MET A 326 12.29 -9.58 -6.10
C MET A 326 11.74 -8.80 -7.28
N ALA A 327 10.40 -8.81 -7.45
CA ALA A 327 9.68 -7.83 -8.27
C ALA A 327 8.98 -6.85 -7.32
N LEU A 328 9.50 -5.64 -7.22
CA LEU A 328 9.07 -4.63 -6.25
C LEU A 328 7.85 -3.84 -6.75
N PRO A 329 6.87 -3.53 -5.89
CA PRO A 329 5.67 -2.79 -6.27
C PRO A 329 5.96 -1.28 -6.44
N ASP A 330 6.31 -0.84 -7.65
CA ASP A 330 6.38 0.59 -7.99
C ASP A 330 4.99 1.10 -8.40
N GLY A 331 4.50 1.98 -7.64
CA GLY A 331 3.18 2.55 -7.86
C GLY A 331 2.11 2.04 -6.90
N SER A 332 1.21 2.96 -6.58
CA SER A 332 0.13 2.71 -5.62
C SER A 332 -0.85 1.61 -6.04
N PRO A 333 -1.16 1.38 -7.34
CA PRO A 333 -2.13 0.35 -7.71
C PRO A 333 -1.71 -1.07 -7.32
N LEU A 334 -0.43 -1.47 -7.53
CA LEU A 334 0.04 -2.80 -7.18
C LEU A 334 0.01 -3.04 -5.67
N SER A 335 0.58 -2.10 -4.90
CA SER A 335 0.56 -2.20 -3.44
C SER A 335 -0.85 -2.08 -2.84
N SER A 336 -1.78 -1.38 -3.51
CA SER A 336 -3.18 -1.33 -3.07
C SER A 336 -3.89 -2.64 -3.36
N TYR A 337 -3.71 -3.21 -4.55
CA TYR A 337 -4.25 -4.52 -4.90
C TYR A 337 -3.82 -5.58 -3.89
N SER A 338 -2.53 -5.64 -3.55
CA SER A 338 -2.04 -6.58 -2.54
C SER A 338 -2.67 -6.35 -1.17
N ARG A 339 -2.85 -5.10 -0.75
CA ARG A 339 -3.53 -4.81 0.53
C ARG A 339 -5.01 -5.18 0.50
N ASP A 340 -5.66 -4.96 -0.63
CA ASP A 340 -7.08 -5.33 -0.81
C ASP A 340 -7.25 -6.86 -0.82
N ASN A 341 -6.20 -7.61 -1.21
CA ASN A 341 -6.11 -9.07 -1.09
C ASN A 341 -5.62 -9.56 0.30
N GLY A 342 -5.68 -8.71 1.33
CA GLY A 342 -5.32 -9.08 2.70
C GLY A 342 -3.81 -9.05 2.99
N LYS A 343 -2.97 -8.55 2.07
CA LYS A 343 -1.53 -8.37 2.29
C LYS A 343 -1.25 -6.99 2.88
N THR A 344 -1.62 -6.77 4.14
CA THR A 344 -1.65 -5.45 4.79
C THR A 344 -0.29 -4.75 4.85
N THR A 345 0.81 -5.52 4.82
CA THR A 345 2.19 -5.02 4.85
C THR A 345 2.68 -4.49 3.51
N ALA A 346 1.94 -4.74 2.41
CA ALA A 346 2.33 -4.27 1.08
C ALA A 346 2.37 -2.74 1.01
N LYS A 347 3.55 -2.20 0.78
CA LYS A 347 3.78 -0.76 0.57
C LYS A 347 4.43 -0.54 -0.79
N ARG A 348 4.29 0.68 -1.27
CA ARG A 348 4.96 1.11 -2.49
C ARG A 348 6.47 1.22 -2.28
N VAL A 349 7.25 0.61 -3.18
CA VAL A 349 8.72 0.72 -3.24
C VAL A 349 9.09 1.19 -4.65
N THR A 350 9.54 2.45 -4.76
CA THR A 350 9.88 3.04 -6.06
C THR A 350 11.36 2.95 -6.34
N GLY A 351 11.74 2.88 -7.62
CA GLY A 351 13.16 2.87 -8.03
C GLY A 351 13.94 4.08 -7.49
N PRO A 352 13.47 5.32 -7.67
CA PRO A 352 14.15 6.51 -7.16
C PRO A 352 14.31 6.53 -5.62
N ASP A 353 13.27 6.10 -4.88
CA ASP A 353 13.37 6.05 -3.42
C ASP A 353 14.33 4.96 -2.95
N LEU A 354 14.30 3.78 -3.59
CA LEU A 354 15.21 2.69 -3.26
C LEU A 354 16.68 3.08 -3.54
N MET A 355 16.93 3.71 -4.68
CA MET A 355 18.27 4.19 -5.02
C MET A 355 18.77 5.22 -3.99
N ARG A 356 17.94 6.20 -3.65
CA ARG A 356 18.28 7.20 -2.64
C ARG A 356 18.57 6.58 -1.27
N GLU A 357 17.73 5.66 -0.82
CA GLU A 357 17.88 5.05 0.49
C GLU A 357 19.14 4.16 0.59
N LEU A 358 19.51 3.46 -0.47
CA LEU A 358 20.76 2.69 -0.50
C LEU A 358 22.00 3.59 -0.61
N LEU A 359 21.93 4.69 -1.36
CA LEU A 359 22.99 5.69 -1.40
C LEU A 359 23.23 6.35 -0.03
N LEU A 360 22.16 6.70 0.69
CA LEU A 360 22.26 7.27 2.04
C LEU A 360 22.94 6.33 3.03
N ARG A 361 22.67 5.03 2.93
CA ARG A 361 23.25 4.01 3.83
C ARG A 361 24.67 3.56 3.44
N SER A 362 25.17 4.02 2.30
CA SER A 362 26.46 3.58 1.78
C SER A 362 27.64 3.98 2.65
N GLY A 363 27.56 5.15 3.32
CA GLY A 363 28.60 5.60 4.23
C GLY A 363 28.81 4.68 5.42
N GLU A 364 27.74 4.11 5.96
CA GLU A 364 27.78 3.20 7.11
C GLU A 364 28.13 1.76 6.71
N ASN A 365 27.68 1.32 5.54
CA ASN A 365 27.82 -0.08 5.09
C ASN A 365 28.95 -0.30 4.09
N GLY A 366 29.61 0.75 3.62
CA GLY A 366 30.69 0.68 2.65
C GLY A 366 30.26 0.26 1.24
N PHE A 367 28.98 0.42 0.89
CA PHE A 367 28.44 -0.01 -0.41
C PHE A 367 29.05 0.78 -1.58
N SER A 368 29.29 0.07 -2.67
CA SER A 368 29.77 0.62 -3.93
C SER A 368 28.73 0.48 -5.04
N HIS A 369 28.64 1.52 -5.86
CA HIS A 369 27.58 1.67 -6.87
C HIS A 369 28.16 1.83 -8.26
N PHE A 370 27.61 1.13 -9.23
CA PHE A 370 27.88 1.32 -10.64
C PHE A 370 26.59 1.70 -11.37
N PHE A 371 26.66 2.61 -12.33
CA PHE A 371 25.50 3.12 -13.07
C PHE A 371 25.63 2.80 -14.54
N TYR A 372 24.63 2.13 -15.10
CA TYR A 372 24.59 1.71 -16.49
C TYR A 372 23.30 2.18 -17.18
N GLY A 373 23.43 3.02 -18.19
CA GLY A 373 22.28 3.55 -18.93
C GLY A 373 22.25 5.07 -18.97
N SER A 374 21.16 5.62 -19.53
CA SER A 374 20.97 7.05 -19.74
C SER A 374 22.01 7.70 -20.69
N THR A 375 22.08 9.02 -20.73
CA THR A 375 23.06 9.79 -21.53
C THR A 375 24.27 10.19 -20.69
N GLU A 376 25.41 10.45 -21.34
CA GLU A 376 26.63 10.91 -20.65
C GLU A 376 26.38 12.19 -19.84
N ASP A 377 25.59 13.14 -20.39
CA ASP A 377 25.23 14.37 -19.69
C ASP A 377 24.42 14.10 -18.42
N THR A 378 23.47 13.16 -18.49
CA THR A 378 22.70 12.75 -17.31
C THR A 378 23.57 12.06 -16.27
N LEU A 379 24.51 11.18 -16.69
CA LEU A 379 25.41 10.52 -15.77
C LEU A 379 26.38 11.51 -15.10
N LYS A 380 26.87 12.50 -15.84
CA LYS A 380 27.71 13.56 -15.28
C LYS A 380 26.98 14.33 -14.17
N LYS A 381 25.78 14.81 -14.46
CA LYS A 381 24.95 15.50 -13.44
C LYS A 381 24.60 14.57 -12.26
N LEU A 382 24.30 13.31 -12.55
CA LEU A 382 24.02 12.31 -11.51
C LEU A 382 25.21 12.13 -10.59
N LYS A 383 26.43 12.04 -11.13
CA LYS A 383 27.67 11.95 -10.35
C LYS A 383 27.82 13.16 -9.43
N GLU A 384 27.73 14.38 -9.97
CA GLU A 384 27.82 15.62 -9.20
C GLU A 384 26.81 15.64 -8.03
N LYS A 385 25.55 15.22 -8.31
CA LYS A 385 24.50 15.19 -7.29
C LYS A 385 24.69 14.09 -6.24
N ILE A 386 25.23 12.93 -6.61
CA ILE A 386 25.56 11.88 -5.65
C ILE A 386 26.70 12.32 -4.73
N GLU A 387 27.75 12.88 -5.29
CA GLU A 387 28.90 13.38 -4.51
C GLU A 387 28.49 14.52 -3.55
N GLU A 388 27.58 15.40 -3.99
CA GLU A 388 27.04 16.49 -3.17
C GLU A 388 26.16 15.98 -2.01
N ARG A 389 25.23 15.02 -2.27
CA ARG A 389 24.18 14.66 -1.33
C ARG A 389 24.49 13.44 -0.48
N TYR A 390 25.35 12.56 -0.99
CA TYR A 390 25.68 11.28 -0.36
C TYR A 390 27.20 11.08 -0.27
N PRO A 391 27.90 11.87 0.54
CA PRO A 391 29.39 11.89 0.57
C PRO A 391 30.03 10.56 0.97
N GLY A 392 29.23 9.62 1.54
CA GLY A 392 29.70 8.26 1.86
C GLY A 392 29.46 7.24 0.75
N ALA A 393 28.79 7.61 -0.36
CA ALA A 393 28.48 6.69 -1.44
C ALA A 393 29.69 6.55 -2.40
N ARG A 394 30.20 5.33 -2.53
CA ARG A 394 31.31 5.04 -3.43
C ARG A 394 30.80 4.75 -4.85
N ILE A 395 31.11 5.63 -5.80
CA ILE A 395 30.83 5.40 -7.23
C ILE A 395 31.98 4.58 -7.81
N ALA A 396 31.71 3.33 -8.17
CA ALA A 396 32.68 2.41 -8.75
C ALA A 396 32.86 2.63 -10.26
N GLY A 397 31.82 3.17 -10.94
CA GLY A 397 31.88 3.53 -12.34
C GLY A 397 30.54 3.92 -12.90
N MET A 398 30.57 4.45 -14.14
CA MET A 398 29.39 4.85 -14.91
C MET A 398 29.59 4.54 -16.39
N ILE A 399 28.57 4.01 -17.06
CA ILE A 399 28.58 3.73 -18.51
C ILE A 399 27.30 4.24 -19.12
N SER A 400 27.40 5.03 -20.21
CA SER A 400 26.32 5.38 -21.12
C SER A 400 26.42 4.52 -22.37
N PRO A 401 25.68 3.40 -22.48
CA PRO A 401 25.73 2.59 -23.68
C PRO A 401 25.07 3.33 -24.86
N PRO A 402 25.46 3.06 -26.10
CA PRO A 402 24.84 3.66 -27.26
C PRO A 402 23.36 3.23 -27.39
N PHE A 403 22.52 4.11 -27.98
CA PHE A 403 21.08 3.84 -28.18
C PHE A 403 20.80 2.87 -29.36
N ARG A 404 21.65 1.86 -29.53
CA ARG A 404 21.51 0.76 -30.49
C ARG A 404 21.83 -0.57 -29.83
N GLU A 405 21.59 -1.65 -30.50
CA GLU A 405 22.07 -2.95 -30.05
C GLU A 405 23.61 -2.97 -30.01
N LEU A 406 24.14 -3.56 -28.97
CA LEU A 406 25.57 -3.73 -28.77
C LEU A 406 26.07 -4.90 -29.62
N THR A 407 27.31 -4.80 -30.08
CA THR A 407 27.99 -5.99 -30.58
C THR A 407 28.36 -6.92 -29.43
N PRO A 408 28.56 -8.22 -29.67
CA PRO A 408 29.00 -9.14 -28.60
C PRO A 408 30.32 -8.70 -27.93
N GLU A 409 31.22 -8.06 -28.68
CA GLU A 409 32.50 -7.56 -28.19
C GLU A 409 32.30 -6.34 -27.26
N GLU A 410 31.40 -5.41 -27.64
CA GLU A 410 31.06 -4.24 -26.84
C GLU A 410 30.38 -4.69 -25.53
N ASP A 411 29.44 -5.64 -25.62
CA ASP A 411 28.75 -6.20 -24.45
C ASP A 411 29.76 -6.87 -23.50
N ALA A 412 30.65 -7.70 -24.03
CA ALA A 412 31.70 -8.35 -23.24
C ALA A 412 32.65 -7.33 -22.59
N ALA A 413 32.99 -6.25 -23.28
CA ALA A 413 33.85 -5.19 -22.76
C ALA A 413 33.16 -4.45 -21.57
N TYR A 414 31.87 -4.15 -21.68
CA TYR A 414 31.13 -3.52 -20.60
C TYR A 414 30.98 -4.45 -19.39
N ILE A 415 30.66 -5.73 -19.60
CA ILE A 415 30.62 -6.72 -18.51
C ILE A 415 31.97 -6.78 -17.79
N LYS A 416 33.07 -6.84 -18.54
CA LYS A 416 34.41 -6.85 -17.98
C LYS A 416 34.69 -5.60 -17.14
N GLN A 417 34.37 -4.41 -17.67
CA GLN A 417 34.55 -3.13 -16.96
C GLN A 417 33.74 -3.08 -15.66
N ILE A 418 32.49 -3.55 -15.67
CA ILE A 418 31.64 -3.61 -14.48
C ILE A 418 32.24 -4.58 -13.44
N ASN A 419 32.64 -5.77 -13.86
CA ASN A 419 33.18 -6.79 -12.96
C ASN A 419 34.57 -6.40 -12.40
N ASP A 420 35.42 -5.76 -13.20
CA ASP A 420 36.73 -5.27 -12.74
C ASP A 420 36.56 -4.15 -11.66
N ALA A 421 35.50 -3.35 -11.76
CA ALA A 421 35.15 -2.33 -10.75
C ALA A 421 34.55 -2.94 -9.46
N ALA A 422 34.14 -4.20 -9.49
CA ALA A 422 33.60 -4.99 -8.39
C ALA A 422 32.55 -4.24 -7.54
N PRO A 423 31.47 -3.67 -8.13
CA PRO A 423 30.45 -2.95 -7.37
C PRO A 423 29.58 -3.92 -6.57
N ASP A 424 28.95 -3.41 -5.51
CA ASP A 424 27.92 -4.12 -4.79
C ASP A 424 26.58 -4.02 -5.53
N PHE A 425 26.28 -2.83 -6.05
CA PHE A 425 25.04 -2.53 -6.80
C PHE A 425 25.35 -2.05 -8.21
N LEU A 426 24.64 -2.63 -9.18
CA LEU A 426 24.59 -2.12 -10.54
C LEU A 426 23.18 -1.55 -10.80
N TRP A 427 23.11 -0.24 -10.90
CA TRP A 427 21.88 0.48 -11.25
C TRP A 427 21.70 0.49 -12.75
N VAL A 428 20.54 0.03 -13.25
CA VAL A 428 20.24 -0.07 -14.66
C VAL A 428 19.14 0.91 -15.04
N GLY A 429 19.49 1.90 -15.86
CA GLY A 429 18.62 3.00 -16.30
C GLY A 429 18.33 2.97 -17.80
N LEU A 430 17.98 1.81 -18.37
CA LEU A 430 17.66 1.65 -19.82
C LEU A 430 16.16 1.85 -20.10
N GLY A 431 15.32 1.88 -19.06
CA GLY A 431 13.87 1.89 -19.17
C GLY A 431 13.26 0.52 -19.48
N ALA A 432 12.04 0.32 -19.00
CA ALA A 432 11.28 -0.92 -19.22
C ALA A 432 10.75 -1.00 -20.68
N PRO A 433 10.74 -2.18 -21.31
CA PRO A 433 11.16 -3.49 -20.82
C PRO A 433 12.67 -3.78 -21.02
N LYS A 434 13.42 -2.87 -21.67
CA LYS A 434 14.81 -3.12 -22.07
C LYS A 434 15.71 -3.44 -20.89
N GLN A 435 15.54 -2.75 -19.75
CA GLN A 435 16.36 -2.97 -18.57
C GLN A 435 16.15 -4.35 -17.96
N GLU A 436 14.91 -4.83 -17.87
CA GLU A 436 14.63 -6.16 -17.32
C GLU A 436 15.17 -7.27 -18.21
N ILE A 437 14.98 -7.13 -19.52
CA ILE A 437 15.52 -8.08 -20.55
C ILE A 437 17.03 -8.11 -20.47
N TRP A 438 17.68 -6.94 -20.39
CA TRP A 438 19.14 -6.83 -20.28
C TRP A 438 19.66 -7.47 -19.01
N MET A 439 19.04 -7.17 -17.85
CA MET A 439 19.45 -7.76 -16.57
C MET A 439 19.30 -9.28 -16.56
N ALA A 440 18.21 -9.80 -17.10
CA ALA A 440 17.97 -11.24 -17.19
C ALA A 440 19.03 -11.94 -18.08
N ALA A 441 19.38 -11.33 -19.21
CA ALA A 441 20.43 -11.85 -20.12
C ALA A 441 21.83 -11.83 -19.49
N HIS A 442 22.05 -10.95 -18.49
CA HIS A 442 23.34 -10.80 -17.81
C HIS A 442 23.38 -11.47 -16.44
N ARG A 443 22.32 -12.18 -16.06
CA ARG A 443 22.25 -12.95 -14.81
C ARG A 443 23.40 -13.94 -14.72
N GLY A 444 24.15 -13.92 -13.61
CA GLY A 444 25.32 -14.76 -13.40
C GLY A 444 26.60 -14.36 -14.16
N ARG A 445 26.49 -13.38 -15.11
CA ARG A 445 27.65 -12.85 -15.85
C ARG A 445 28.24 -11.59 -15.21
N ILE A 446 27.41 -10.82 -14.52
CA ILE A 446 27.80 -9.61 -13.79
C ILE A 446 27.84 -9.94 -12.30
N ASN A 447 28.97 -9.66 -11.65
CA ASN A 447 29.19 -9.96 -10.22
C ASN A 447 28.72 -8.82 -9.29
N ALA A 448 27.50 -8.34 -9.50
CA ALA A 448 26.85 -7.32 -8.68
C ALA A 448 25.34 -7.61 -8.59
N LEU A 449 24.65 -7.05 -7.59
CA LEU A 449 23.18 -7.04 -7.60
C LEU A 449 22.69 -5.96 -8.56
N MET A 450 21.97 -6.38 -9.61
CA MET A 450 21.43 -5.49 -10.62
C MET A 450 20.04 -4.97 -10.23
N LEU A 451 19.79 -3.66 -10.36
CA LEU A 451 18.50 -3.03 -10.03
C LEU A 451 18.00 -2.19 -11.21
N GLY A 452 16.88 -2.58 -11.80
CA GLY A 452 16.24 -1.86 -12.91
C GLY A 452 15.38 -0.71 -12.39
N VAL A 453 15.92 0.52 -12.41
CA VAL A 453 15.28 1.68 -11.77
C VAL A 453 14.74 2.72 -12.78
N GLY A 454 14.99 2.54 -14.06
CA GLY A 454 14.44 3.38 -15.14
C GLY A 454 14.77 4.86 -14.95
N ALA A 455 13.73 5.69 -14.81
CA ALA A 455 13.86 7.14 -14.73
C ALA A 455 14.46 7.66 -13.39
N ALA A 456 14.95 6.80 -12.51
CA ALA A 456 15.56 7.25 -11.25
C ALA A 456 16.79 8.15 -11.50
N PHE A 457 17.54 7.89 -12.58
CA PHE A 457 18.69 8.70 -12.97
C PHE A 457 18.28 10.14 -13.32
N ASP A 458 17.17 10.31 -14.03
CA ASP A 458 16.66 11.64 -14.41
C ASP A 458 16.16 12.44 -13.19
N PHE A 459 15.58 11.75 -12.20
CA PHE A 459 15.14 12.38 -10.97
C PHE A 459 16.32 12.80 -10.08
N GLU A 460 17.30 11.92 -9.90
CA GLU A 460 18.41 12.19 -8.99
C GLU A 460 19.42 13.17 -9.59
N SER A 461 19.62 13.15 -10.92
CA SER A 461 20.42 14.15 -11.64
C SER A 461 19.75 15.54 -11.67
N GLY A 462 18.43 15.61 -11.37
CA GLY A 462 17.66 16.86 -11.41
C GLY A 462 17.15 17.25 -12.81
N ASN A 463 17.37 16.42 -13.84
CA ASN A 463 16.83 16.66 -15.18
C ASN A 463 15.30 16.67 -15.20
N VAL A 464 14.67 15.88 -14.35
CA VAL A 464 13.22 15.80 -14.19
C VAL A 464 12.85 16.15 -12.75
N LYS A 465 11.95 17.11 -12.57
CA LYS A 465 11.45 17.48 -11.24
C LYS A 465 10.51 16.39 -10.73
N ARG A 466 10.71 15.98 -9.49
CA ARG A 466 9.80 15.05 -8.81
C ARG A 466 8.56 15.78 -8.29
N ALA A 467 7.43 15.09 -8.24
CA ALA A 467 6.22 15.62 -7.64
C ALA A 467 6.47 16.07 -6.18
N PRO A 468 5.86 17.16 -5.72
CA PRO A 468 5.94 17.57 -4.32
C PRO A 468 5.49 16.43 -3.38
N LYS A 469 6.07 16.37 -2.17
CA LYS A 469 5.79 15.27 -1.20
C LYS A 469 4.29 15.11 -0.90
N TRP A 470 3.52 16.18 -0.84
CA TRP A 470 2.08 16.11 -0.63
C TRP A 470 1.37 15.39 -1.77
N MET A 471 1.75 15.61 -3.04
CA MET A 471 1.19 14.88 -4.19
C MET A 471 1.60 13.40 -4.18
N GLN A 472 2.85 13.11 -3.78
CA GLN A 472 3.32 11.72 -3.62
C GLN A 472 2.51 10.99 -2.55
N ASN A 473 2.26 11.64 -1.40
CA ASN A 473 1.45 11.10 -0.29
C ASN A 473 -0.02 10.88 -0.69
N MET A 474 -0.56 11.75 -1.54
CA MET A 474 -1.90 11.62 -2.13
C MET A 474 -1.96 10.63 -3.29
N LYS A 475 -0.85 9.98 -3.65
CA LYS A 475 -0.75 9.04 -4.80
C LYS A 475 -1.01 9.70 -6.17
N LEU A 476 -0.78 11.00 -6.27
CA LEU A 476 -0.99 11.82 -7.48
C LEU A 476 0.30 12.07 -8.28
N GLU A 477 1.41 11.39 -7.96
CA GLU A 477 2.68 11.55 -8.68
C GLU A 477 2.53 11.24 -10.18
N TRP A 478 1.70 10.25 -10.56
CA TRP A 478 1.41 9.92 -11.95
C TRP A 478 0.77 11.08 -12.72
N LEU A 479 -0.09 11.85 -12.06
CA LEU A 479 -0.74 13.02 -12.64
C LEU A 479 0.28 14.14 -12.89
N PHE A 480 1.17 14.40 -11.92
CA PHE A 480 2.25 15.37 -12.07
C PHE A 480 3.18 15.00 -13.24
N ARG A 481 3.56 13.72 -13.35
CA ARG A 481 4.37 13.22 -14.48
C ARG A 481 3.66 13.34 -15.82
N MET A 482 2.35 13.12 -15.85
CA MET A 482 1.54 13.26 -17.06
C MET A 482 1.55 14.72 -17.59
N PHE A 483 1.57 15.71 -16.69
CA PHE A 483 1.71 17.12 -17.10
C PHE A 483 3.11 17.45 -17.60
N GLN A 484 4.16 16.77 -17.14
CA GLN A 484 5.52 16.99 -17.60
C GLN A 484 5.79 16.39 -18.99
N ASP A 485 5.19 15.23 -19.30
CA ASP A 485 5.36 14.55 -20.58
C ASP A 485 4.01 13.99 -21.09
N PRO A 486 3.07 14.87 -21.50
CA PRO A 486 1.72 14.45 -21.85
C PRO A 486 1.67 13.57 -23.09
N LYS A 487 2.51 13.84 -24.09
CA LYS A 487 2.51 13.10 -25.37
C LYS A 487 2.81 11.62 -25.19
N ARG A 488 3.75 11.28 -24.31
CA ARG A 488 4.18 9.92 -24.04
C ARG A 488 3.31 9.23 -22.99
N LEU A 489 2.94 9.97 -21.91
CA LEU A 489 2.38 9.35 -20.71
C LEU A 489 0.86 9.26 -20.73
N VAL A 490 0.12 10.19 -21.38
CA VAL A 490 -1.35 10.14 -21.43
C VAL A 490 -1.83 8.84 -22.07
N LYS A 491 -1.38 8.54 -23.30
CA LYS A 491 -1.78 7.32 -24.01
C LYS A 491 -1.41 6.06 -23.21
N ARG A 492 -0.20 6.04 -22.66
CA ARG A 492 0.29 4.90 -21.88
C ARG A 492 -0.54 4.68 -20.62
N TYR A 493 -0.74 5.71 -19.80
CA TYR A 493 -1.51 5.58 -18.55
C TYR A 493 -2.98 5.25 -18.82
N PHE A 494 -3.60 5.87 -19.82
CA PHE A 494 -5.00 5.60 -20.13
C PHE A 494 -5.20 4.14 -20.55
N VAL A 495 -4.42 3.66 -21.52
CA VAL A 495 -4.55 2.29 -22.03
C VAL A 495 -4.21 1.26 -20.95
N THR A 496 -3.05 1.41 -20.28
CA THR A 496 -2.59 0.38 -19.34
C THR A 496 -3.38 0.37 -18.03
N ASN A 497 -3.81 1.54 -17.52
CA ASN A 497 -4.60 1.56 -16.29
C ASN A 497 -6.02 1.01 -16.49
N ILE A 498 -6.67 1.34 -17.60
CA ILE A 498 -7.98 0.76 -17.93
C ILE A 498 -7.86 -0.76 -18.06
N LYS A 499 -6.86 -1.22 -18.80
CA LYS A 499 -6.62 -2.65 -19.00
C LYS A 499 -6.32 -3.36 -17.68
N TYR A 500 -5.48 -2.79 -16.84
CA TYR A 500 -5.18 -3.30 -15.52
C TYR A 500 -6.44 -3.41 -14.65
N LEU A 501 -7.24 -2.35 -14.58
CA LEU A 501 -8.50 -2.37 -13.83
C LEU A 501 -9.49 -3.41 -14.35
N TRP A 502 -9.55 -3.61 -15.66
CA TRP A 502 -10.42 -4.63 -16.26
C TRP A 502 -9.95 -6.05 -15.94
N LEU A 503 -8.64 -6.31 -16.06
CA LEU A 503 -8.04 -7.63 -15.81
C LEU A 503 -8.05 -8.00 -14.33
N THR A 504 -7.90 -7.02 -13.43
CA THR A 504 -7.89 -7.27 -11.97
C THR A 504 -9.28 -7.34 -11.35
N ARG A 505 -10.34 -6.99 -12.09
CA ARG A 505 -11.74 -7.12 -11.64
C ARG A 505 -12.33 -8.52 -11.84
N LYS A 506 -11.62 -9.41 -12.53
CA LYS A 506 -12.00 -10.81 -12.67
C LYS A 506 -11.47 -11.62 -11.49
#